data_5eb7957d6e02c203a5bc19ce30430a15
#
_entry.id   5eb7957d6e02c203a5bc19ce30430a15
#
_cell.length_a   1.000
_cell.length_b   1.000
_cell.length_c   1.000
_cell.angle_alpha   90.00
_cell.angle_beta   90.00
_cell.angle_gamma   90.00
#
_symmetry.space_group_name_H-M   'P 1'
#
loop_
_entity.id
_entity.type
_entity.pdbx_description
1 polymer ?
#
loop_
_entity_poly.entity_id
_entity_poly.type
_entity_poly.pdbx_seq_one_letter_code
_entity_poly.pdbx_strand_id
1 'polypeptide(L)'
;MARDSAELASDYQFWLQKLSVWEQASCKETQQDTCLHLFRFQEFLKQMYETLKEMDSNAILEMFPTIGQLLAKTCWNPLILAYDESQKFLIWCLCCLMNKEPRTPGESQLNSWIRGLLSHILCTFRFNMKEVGLFAESLGYEPVDYYPSLLKNMVLSLVSELRESHLNGSNTQSRMAPERMMSLSQVCVPLVTLPDFEPLVGALLTYHGHEPQEVLSSEFFEAANEAFLSKKMILPMSSVVSLWFRHLPSLEKATLHLFEKLFSSKRNCLREMECCIKESWLPQAARHPAIFRIVDEMFRFVLLETDGAPEVLAALQVFTRCWADALGKENKQMKFSLKTYFPYGVPSLTAALSQCPEAIPQIHRLRPLLHISQLLREAVEDRTHGSQRGPFESWFLFTHFGGWVDLAVEQLLRSEAEPPEGLLWLLVFYYSPQDGSQQREQTMVEMKALLSRLRMLRRSECLSAMDVQRAAESPGADSRPPVCGQLVRHVLLSLLLWTPEGHPIAWEAVTHMAHTDALTHEIVGFLDQTLYRSEHLCSEASRKLARALLQELGAQV
;
A
#
# COMPACT_ATOMS: atom_id res chain seq x y z
N MET A 1 -30.19 -1.87 -16.64
CA MET A 1 -30.34 -0.68 -15.78
C MET A 1 -31.77 -0.12 -15.75
N ALA A 2 -32.40 0.31 -16.85
CA ALA A 2 -33.76 0.92 -16.74
C ALA A 2 -34.92 -0.08 -16.48
N ARG A 3 -34.81 -1.33 -16.89
CA ARG A 3 -35.81 -2.38 -16.58
C ARG A 3 -35.76 -2.82 -15.12
N ASP A 4 -34.56 -2.98 -14.57
CA ASP A 4 -34.35 -3.43 -13.20
C ASP A 4 -34.86 -2.41 -12.17
N SER A 5 -34.76 -1.12 -12.44
CA SER A 5 -35.23 -0.05 -11.59
C SER A 5 -36.77 0.09 -11.54
N ALA A 6 -37.47 -0.19 -12.64
CA ALA A 6 -38.93 -0.18 -12.67
C ALA A 6 -39.53 -1.39 -11.93
N GLU A 7 -38.90 -2.55 -12.03
CA GLU A 7 -39.29 -3.77 -11.34
C GLU A 7 -39.06 -3.64 -9.82
N LEU A 8 -37.93 -3.09 -9.41
CA LEU A 8 -37.63 -2.80 -8.02
C LEU A 8 -38.61 -1.79 -7.41
N ALA A 9 -39.01 -0.75 -8.15
CA ALA A 9 -40.00 0.23 -7.69
C ALA A 9 -41.39 -0.39 -7.50
N SER A 10 -41.79 -1.33 -8.33
CA SER A 10 -43.03 -2.09 -8.19
C SER A 10 -42.99 -3.00 -6.96
N ASP A 11 -41.89 -3.75 -6.78
CA ASP A 11 -41.69 -4.62 -5.62
C ASP A 11 -41.60 -3.80 -4.33
N TYR A 12 -40.99 -2.62 -4.36
CA TYR A 12 -40.91 -1.71 -3.21
C TYR A 12 -42.33 -1.33 -2.68
N GLN A 13 -43.26 -0.94 -3.57
CA GLN A 13 -44.63 -0.59 -3.17
C GLN A 13 -45.38 -1.82 -2.66
N PHE A 14 -45.20 -2.97 -3.28
CA PHE A 14 -45.79 -4.22 -2.82
C PHE A 14 -45.35 -4.56 -1.37
N TRP A 15 -44.04 -4.53 -1.11
CA TRP A 15 -43.49 -4.84 0.20
C TRP A 15 -43.85 -3.81 1.26
N LEU A 16 -43.93 -2.52 0.92
CA LEU A 16 -44.36 -1.48 1.82
C LEU A 16 -45.84 -1.70 2.28
N GLN A 17 -46.71 -2.12 1.38
CA GLN A 17 -48.08 -2.49 1.71
C GLN A 17 -48.14 -3.76 2.54
N LYS A 18 -47.40 -4.81 2.18
CA LYS A 18 -47.33 -6.07 2.94
C LYS A 18 -46.84 -5.83 4.37
N LEU A 19 -45.74 -5.10 4.56
CA LEU A 19 -45.23 -4.76 5.88
C LEU A 19 -46.23 -3.93 6.73
N SER A 20 -47.08 -3.14 6.08
CA SER A 20 -48.14 -2.42 6.79
C SER A 20 -49.23 -3.34 7.35
N VAL A 21 -49.46 -4.49 6.70
CA VAL A 21 -50.37 -5.53 7.17
C VAL A 21 -49.72 -6.45 8.20
N TRP A 22 -48.44 -6.78 7.98
CA TRP A 22 -47.69 -7.67 8.87
C TRP A 22 -47.40 -7.03 10.23
N GLU A 23 -47.12 -5.71 10.27
CA GLU A 23 -46.69 -4.98 11.48
C GLU A 23 -45.82 -5.82 12.42
N GLN A 24 -46.29 -6.09 13.66
CA GLN A 24 -45.58 -6.89 14.64
C GLN A 24 -45.88 -8.40 14.54
N ALA A 25 -46.49 -8.87 13.47
CA ALA A 25 -46.91 -10.26 13.30
C ALA A 25 -47.74 -10.78 14.50
N SER A 26 -48.70 -9.97 14.94
CA SER A 26 -49.46 -10.22 16.19
C SER A 26 -50.53 -11.32 16.09
N CYS A 27 -51.03 -11.61 14.88
CA CYS A 27 -52.00 -12.70 14.68
C CYS A 27 -51.43 -13.87 13.85
N LYS A 28 -52.10 -15.01 13.92
CA LYS A 28 -51.63 -16.27 13.32
C LYS A 28 -51.57 -16.18 11.80
N GLU A 29 -52.52 -15.50 11.19
CA GLU A 29 -52.58 -15.28 9.74
C GLU A 29 -51.38 -14.44 9.24
N THR A 30 -51.06 -13.35 9.94
CA THR A 30 -49.93 -12.50 9.60
C THR A 30 -48.58 -13.21 9.81
N GLN A 31 -48.48 -14.06 10.83
CA GLN A 31 -47.29 -14.92 11.06
C GLN A 31 -47.09 -15.91 9.92
N GLN A 32 -48.15 -16.58 9.50
CA GLN A 32 -48.09 -17.54 8.39
C GLN A 32 -47.75 -16.84 7.06
N ASP A 33 -48.38 -15.71 6.78
CA ASP A 33 -48.12 -14.92 5.56
C ASP A 33 -46.68 -14.40 5.54
N THR A 34 -46.16 -13.95 6.68
CA THR A 34 -44.75 -13.54 6.80
C THR A 34 -43.80 -14.70 6.50
N CYS A 35 -44.02 -15.85 7.09
CA CYS A 35 -43.19 -17.04 6.88
C CYS A 35 -43.20 -17.51 5.42
N LEU A 36 -44.37 -17.52 4.79
CA LEU A 36 -44.53 -17.93 3.37
C LEU A 36 -43.76 -17.01 2.41
N HIS A 37 -43.67 -15.73 2.71
CA HIS A 37 -43.06 -14.76 1.82
C HIS A 37 -41.63 -14.36 2.24
N LEU A 38 -41.10 -14.91 3.34
CA LEU A 38 -39.84 -14.50 3.93
C LEU A 38 -38.67 -14.56 2.96
N PHE A 39 -38.51 -15.70 2.26
CA PHE A 39 -37.42 -15.88 1.30
C PHE A 39 -37.47 -14.84 0.16
N ARG A 40 -38.65 -14.59 -0.37
CA ARG A 40 -38.83 -13.57 -1.42
C ARG A 40 -38.56 -12.15 -0.89
N PHE A 41 -38.90 -11.91 0.36
CA PHE A 41 -38.59 -10.63 1.00
C PHE A 41 -37.08 -10.45 1.26
N GLN A 42 -36.38 -11.51 1.65
CA GLN A 42 -34.93 -11.48 1.81
C GLN A 42 -34.23 -11.17 0.47
N GLU A 43 -34.68 -11.78 -0.62
CA GLU A 43 -34.13 -11.49 -1.94
C GLU A 43 -34.42 -10.03 -2.37
N PHE A 44 -35.59 -9.49 -2.04
CA PHE A 44 -35.91 -8.08 -2.24
C PHE A 44 -34.98 -7.18 -1.41
N LEU A 45 -34.72 -7.47 -0.14
CA LEU A 45 -33.79 -6.68 0.69
C LEU A 45 -32.36 -6.71 0.12
N LYS A 46 -31.95 -7.83 -0.42
CA LYS A 46 -30.65 -7.97 -1.10
C LYS A 46 -30.55 -7.10 -2.34
N GLN A 47 -31.58 -7.16 -3.21
CA GLN A 47 -31.66 -6.32 -4.42
C GLN A 47 -31.73 -4.83 -4.06
N MET A 48 -32.48 -4.49 -3.03
CA MET A 48 -32.52 -3.14 -2.47
C MET A 48 -31.13 -2.68 -2.07
N TYR A 49 -30.40 -3.47 -1.27
CA TYR A 49 -29.04 -3.14 -0.87
C TYR A 49 -28.10 -2.94 -2.07
N GLU A 50 -28.15 -3.84 -3.07
CA GLU A 50 -27.33 -3.72 -4.27
C GLU A 50 -27.59 -2.43 -5.06
N THR A 51 -28.81 -1.90 -4.98
CA THR A 51 -29.16 -0.62 -5.58
C THR A 51 -28.69 0.56 -4.72
N LEU A 52 -28.92 0.49 -3.41
CA LEU A 52 -28.63 1.59 -2.48
C LEU A 52 -27.12 1.83 -2.30
N LYS A 53 -26.29 0.79 -2.37
CA LYS A 53 -24.83 0.92 -2.17
C LYS A 53 -24.12 1.79 -3.22
N GLU A 54 -24.73 1.95 -4.40
CA GLU A 54 -24.19 2.76 -5.49
C GLU A 54 -24.66 4.22 -5.45
N MET A 55 -25.52 4.57 -4.47
CA MET A 55 -26.15 5.87 -4.35
C MET A 55 -25.70 6.61 -3.10
N ASP A 56 -25.72 7.92 -3.13
CA ASP A 56 -25.58 8.71 -1.89
C ASP A 56 -26.91 8.78 -1.10
N SER A 57 -26.84 9.13 0.18
CA SER A 57 -28.01 9.15 1.07
C SER A 57 -29.13 10.09 0.61
N ASN A 58 -28.81 11.19 -0.05
CA ASN A 58 -29.81 12.17 -0.53
C ASN A 58 -30.52 11.62 -1.78
N ALA A 59 -29.78 11.06 -2.73
CA ALA A 59 -30.34 10.42 -3.92
C ALA A 59 -31.24 9.22 -3.54
N ILE A 60 -30.90 8.48 -2.48
CA ILE A 60 -31.73 7.40 -1.95
C ILE A 60 -33.08 7.95 -1.45
N LEU A 61 -33.06 9.04 -0.66
CA LEU A 61 -34.28 9.62 -0.11
C LEU A 61 -35.15 10.27 -1.19
N GLU A 62 -34.57 10.80 -2.26
CA GLU A 62 -35.31 11.29 -3.41
C GLU A 62 -35.99 10.16 -4.20
N MET A 63 -35.29 9.05 -4.41
CA MET A 63 -35.82 7.90 -5.16
C MET A 63 -36.83 7.09 -4.35
N PHE A 64 -36.60 6.92 -3.04
CA PHE A 64 -37.44 6.15 -2.13
C PHE A 64 -37.85 6.97 -0.89
N PRO A 65 -38.80 7.93 -1.02
CA PRO A 65 -39.15 8.86 0.07
C PRO A 65 -39.65 8.16 1.34
N THR A 66 -40.21 6.96 1.23
CA THR A 66 -40.76 6.18 2.34
C THR A 66 -39.87 5.03 2.80
N ILE A 67 -38.59 5.00 2.37
CA ILE A 67 -37.66 3.91 2.71
C ILE A 67 -37.48 3.77 4.23
N GLY A 68 -37.46 4.87 4.94
CA GLY A 68 -37.41 4.86 6.40
C GLY A 68 -38.57 4.09 7.02
N GLN A 69 -39.81 4.26 6.49
CA GLN A 69 -41.00 3.51 6.97
C GLN A 69 -40.86 2.01 6.66
N LEU A 70 -40.42 1.65 5.48
CA LEU A 70 -40.21 0.25 5.10
C LEU A 70 -39.19 -0.41 6.03
N LEU A 71 -38.03 0.20 6.23
CA LEU A 71 -36.97 -0.35 7.09
C LEU A 71 -37.41 -0.39 8.57
N ALA A 72 -38.08 0.65 9.07
CA ALA A 72 -38.61 0.66 10.43
C ALA A 72 -39.61 -0.48 10.68
N LYS A 73 -40.59 -0.65 9.79
CA LYS A 73 -41.58 -1.73 9.91
C LYS A 73 -40.91 -3.13 9.84
N THR A 74 -39.90 -3.27 9.02
CA THR A 74 -39.10 -4.51 8.94
C THR A 74 -38.36 -4.76 10.26
N CYS A 75 -37.76 -3.73 10.86
CA CYS A 75 -37.05 -3.84 12.15
C CYS A 75 -37.98 -4.26 13.31
N TRP A 76 -39.27 -3.95 13.25
CA TRP A 76 -40.20 -4.30 14.32
C TRP A 76 -40.89 -5.66 14.13
N ASN A 77 -40.68 -6.34 13.02
CA ASN A 77 -41.25 -7.67 12.79
C ASN A 77 -40.34 -8.78 13.35
N PRO A 78 -40.73 -9.47 14.45
CA PRO A 78 -39.87 -10.44 15.11
C PRO A 78 -39.58 -11.68 14.27
N LEU A 79 -40.46 -12.05 13.34
CA LEU A 79 -40.27 -13.20 12.47
C LEU A 79 -39.23 -12.91 11.37
N ILE A 80 -39.18 -11.69 10.89
CA ILE A 80 -38.15 -11.25 9.93
C ILE A 80 -36.80 -11.18 10.63
N LEU A 81 -36.74 -10.59 11.83
CA LEU A 81 -35.53 -10.46 12.62
C LEU A 81 -35.02 -11.80 13.21
N ALA A 82 -35.82 -12.86 13.21
CA ALA A 82 -35.36 -14.18 13.64
C ALA A 82 -34.31 -14.81 12.70
N TYR A 83 -34.07 -14.22 11.53
CA TYR A 83 -33.17 -14.77 10.51
C TYR A 83 -31.98 -13.85 10.26
N ASP A 84 -30.77 -14.37 10.38
CA ASP A 84 -29.50 -13.67 10.24
C ASP A 84 -29.37 -12.95 8.90
N GLU A 85 -29.80 -13.58 7.79
CA GLU A 85 -29.78 -12.96 6.46
C GLU A 85 -30.66 -11.72 6.37
N SER A 86 -31.83 -11.74 7.01
CA SER A 86 -32.71 -10.57 7.08
C SER A 86 -32.07 -9.44 7.88
N GLN A 87 -31.49 -9.76 9.04
CA GLN A 87 -30.77 -8.80 9.88
C GLN A 87 -29.61 -8.16 9.13
N LYS A 88 -28.81 -8.97 8.46
CA LYS A 88 -27.65 -8.54 7.66
C LYS A 88 -28.03 -7.51 6.61
N PHE A 89 -28.95 -7.87 5.71
CA PHE A 89 -29.35 -6.93 4.64
C PHE A 89 -30.06 -5.68 5.17
N LEU A 90 -30.83 -5.82 6.25
CA LEU A 90 -31.49 -4.68 6.90
C LEU A 90 -30.48 -3.69 7.47
N ILE A 91 -29.46 -4.18 8.18
CA ILE A 91 -28.36 -3.35 8.67
C ILE A 91 -27.65 -2.67 7.52
N TRP A 92 -27.36 -3.42 6.45
CA TRP A 92 -26.66 -2.88 5.28
C TRP A 92 -27.46 -1.77 4.59
N CYS A 93 -28.76 -1.93 4.42
CA CYS A 93 -29.63 -0.87 3.90
C CYS A 93 -29.66 0.37 4.80
N LEU A 94 -29.73 0.18 6.12
CA LEU A 94 -29.69 1.29 7.08
C LEU A 94 -28.37 2.06 7.00
N CYS A 95 -27.24 1.36 6.83
CA CYS A 95 -25.93 1.99 6.69
C CYS A 95 -25.81 2.82 5.40
N CYS A 96 -26.46 2.42 4.29
CA CYS A 96 -26.51 3.22 3.07
C CYS A 96 -27.21 4.57 3.25
N LEU A 97 -28.18 4.65 4.16
CA LEU A 97 -28.89 5.89 4.48
C LEU A 97 -28.11 6.82 5.40
N MET A 98 -27.07 6.31 6.07
CA MET A 98 -26.32 7.06 7.07
C MET A 98 -25.38 8.07 6.42
N ASN A 99 -25.51 9.35 6.77
CA ASN A 99 -24.56 10.35 6.32
C ASN A 99 -23.31 10.33 7.20
N LYS A 100 -22.14 10.12 6.59
CA LYS A 100 -20.84 10.02 7.31
C LYS A 100 -20.41 11.37 7.91
N GLU A 101 -20.80 12.47 7.28
CA GLU A 101 -20.47 13.83 7.69
C GLU A 101 -21.76 14.69 7.69
N PRO A 102 -22.63 14.56 8.69
CA PRO A 102 -23.88 15.30 8.73
C PRO A 102 -23.63 16.80 8.83
N ARG A 103 -24.10 17.55 7.85
CA ARG A 103 -23.94 19.02 7.76
C ARG A 103 -25.17 19.77 8.21
N THR A 104 -26.32 19.11 8.22
CA THR A 104 -27.61 19.70 8.60
C THR A 104 -28.17 19.03 9.86
N PRO A 105 -28.98 19.74 10.67
CA PRO A 105 -29.68 19.14 11.80
C PRO A 105 -30.57 17.96 11.41
N GLY A 106 -31.17 17.98 10.22
CA GLY A 106 -32.00 16.90 9.69
C GLY A 106 -31.20 15.63 9.43
N GLU A 107 -30.01 15.74 8.84
CA GLU A 107 -29.08 14.60 8.62
C GLU A 107 -28.61 14.01 9.96
N SER A 108 -28.32 14.85 10.94
CA SER A 108 -27.95 14.41 12.28
C SER A 108 -29.08 13.66 12.98
N GLN A 109 -30.33 14.15 12.82
CA GLN A 109 -31.52 13.48 13.36
C GLN A 109 -31.79 12.15 12.67
N LEU A 110 -31.60 12.07 11.32
CA LEU A 110 -31.70 10.82 10.57
C LEU A 110 -30.66 9.80 11.06
N ASN A 111 -29.41 10.21 11.23
CA ASN A 111 -28.37 9.37 11.77
C ASN A 111 -28.69 8.84 13.18
N SER A 112 -29.25 9.68 14.04
CA SER A 112 -29.69 9.28 15.38
C SER A 112 -30.80 8.23 15.33
N TRP A 113 -31.77 8.42 14.46
CA TRP A 113 -32.87 7.46 14.23
C TRP A 113 -32.33 6.11 13.67
N ILE A 114 -31.40 6.14 12.69
CA ILE A 114 -30.75 4.92 12.16
C ILE A 114 -30.01 4.18 13.27
N ARG A 115 -29.26 4.89 14.13
CA ARG A 115 -28.58 4.28 15.28
C ARG A 115 -29.55 3.60 16.24
N GLY A 116 -30.73 4.19 16.45
CA GLY A 116 -31.80 3.56 17.22
C GLY A 116 -32.25 2.23 16.64
N LEU A 117 -32.50 2.17 15.33
CA LEU A 117 -32.85 0.91 14.65
C LEU A 117 -31.73 -0.12 14.68
N LEU A 118 -30.48 0.29 14.44
CA LEU A 118 -29.31 -0.57 14.54
C LEU A 118 -29.17 -1.17 15.95
N SER A 119 -29.37 -0.37 16.99
CA SER A 119 -29.38 -0.83 18.38
C SER A 119 -30.45 -1.88 18.62
N HIS A 120 -31.66 -1.66 18.08
CA HIS A 120 -32.75 -2.61 18.18
C HIS A 120 -32.41 -3.96 17.49
N ILE A 121 -31.88 -3.93 16.27
CA ILE A 121 -31.53 -5.16 15.54
C ILE A 121 -30.41 -5.91 16.26
N LEU A 122 -29.35 -5.21 16.67
CA LEU A 122 -28.21 -5.82 17.36
C LEU A 122 -28.59 -6.44 18.72
N CYS A 123 -29.62 -5.91 19.37
CA CYS A 123 -30.16 -6.49 20.59
C CYS A 123 -30.72 -7.90 20.42
N THR A 124 -31.21 -8.24 19.22
CA THR A 124 -31.74 -9.58 18.96
C THR A 124 -30.68 -10.68 19.08
N PHE A 125 -29.40 -10.33 19.02
CA PHE A 125 -28.32 -11.28 19.28
C PHE A 125 -28.20 -11.71 20.74
N ARG A 126 -28.63 -10.87 21.72
CA ARG A 126 -28.37 -11.16 23.13
C ARG A 126 -29.46 -10.70 24.13
N PHE A 127 -30.19 -9.60 23.87
CA PHE A 127 -31.07 -8.95 24.83
C PHE A 127 -32.54 -8.95 24.42
N ASN A 128 -33.42 -9.08 25.41
CA ASN A 128 -34.84 -8.86 25.21
C ASN A 128 -35.15 -7.35 25.25
N MET A 129 -35.30 -6.74 24.07
CA MET A 129 -35.53 -5.30 23.92
C MET A 129 -36.79 -4.78 24.62
N LYS A 130 -37.85 -5.59 24.74
CA LYS A 130 -39.05 -5.18 25.45
C LYS A 130 -38.77 -4.86 26.92
N GLU A 131 -37.92 -5.66 27.55
CA GLU A 131 -37.54 -5.44 28.95
C GLU A 131 -36.63 -4.21 29.09
N VAL A 132 -35.70 -3.99 28.19
CA VAL A 132 -34.82 -2.80 28.20
C VAL A 132 -35.62 -1.52 27.92
N GLY A 133 -36.51 -1.55 26.92
CA GLY A 133 -37.37 -0.42 26.59
C GLY A 133 -38.31 -0.06 27.76
N LEU A 134 -39.01 -1.04 28.32
CA LEU A 134 -39.89 -0.84 29.47
C LEU A 134 -39.14 -0.31 30.70
N PHE A 135 -37.91 -0.80 30.93
CA PHE A 135 -37.07 -0.32 32.02
C PHE A 135 -36.62 1.14 31.79
N ALA A 136 -36.17 1.49 30.60
CA ALA A 136 -35.73 2.85 30.26
C ALA A 136 -36.91 3.84 30.32
N GLU A 137 -38.07 3.47 29.77
CA GLU A 137 -39.30 4.26 29.84
C GLU A 137 -39.78 4.44 31.30
N SER A 138 -39.66 3.39 32.13
CA SER A 138 -40.01 3.50 33.56
C SER A 138 -39.08 4.45 34.32
N LEU A 139 -37.90 4.71 33.82
CA LEU A 139 -36.94 5.70 34.33
C LEU A 139 -37.16 7.09 33.73
N GLY A 140 -38.12 7.27 32.83
CA GLY A 140 -38.47 8.56 32.23
C GLY A 140 -37.56 8.97 31.06
N TYR A 141 -36.83 8.02 30.45
CA TYR A 141 -36.01 8.29 29.26
C TYR A 141 -36.87 8.17 27.99
N GLU A 142 -36.74 9.15 27.10
CA GLU A 142 -37.26 9.06 25.74
C GLU A 142 -36.37 8.12 24.88
N PRO A 143 -36.94 7.38 23.89
CA PRO A 143 -36.17 6.50 23.01
C PRO A 143 -35.00 7.19 22.32
N VAL A 144 -35.16 8.45 21.93
CA VAL A 144 -34.10 9.25 21.29
C VAL A 144 -32.88 9.45 22.19
N ASP A 145 -33.10 9.50 23.51
CA ASP A 145 -32.02 9.77 24.45
C ASP A 145 -31.21 8.52 24.81
N TYR A 146 -31.86 7.35 24.89
CA TYR A 146 -31.16 6.14 25.35
C TYR A 146 -30.64 5.21 24.23
N TYR A 147 -31.17 5.27 23.00
CA TYR A 147 -30.69 4.40 21.91
C TYR A 147 -29.19 4.58 21.57
N PRO A 148 -28.63 5.79 21.48
CA PRO A 148 -27.20 5.93 21.24
C PRO A 148 -26.34 5.33 22.37
N SER A 149 -26.77 5.53 23.62
CA SER A 149 -26.10 4.93 24.80
C SER A 149 -26.28 3.41 24.84
N LEU A 150 -27.42 2.91 24.43
CA LEU A 150 -27.71 1.47 24.33
C LEU A 150 -26.81 0.83 23.29
N LEU A 151 -26.67 1.40 22.09
CA LEU A 151 -25.76 0.91 21.05
C LEU A 151 -24.32 0.77 21.57
N LYS A 152 -23.82 1.81 22.24
CA LYS A 152 -22.48 1.80 22.84
C LYS A 152 -22.35 0.69 23.90
N ASN A 153 -23.32 0.56 24.78
CA ASN A 153 -23.30 -0.46 25.83
C ASN A 153 -23.37 -1.88 25.25
N MET A 154 -24.10 -2.07 24.18
CA MET A 154 -24.17 -3.36 23.48
C MET A 154 -22.85 -3.72 22.82
N VAL A 155 -22.23 -2.79 22.10
CA VAL A 155 -20.90 -2.99 21.52
C VAL A 155 -19.91 -3.38 22.62
N LEU A 156 -19.91 -2.67 23.75
CA LEU A 156 -19.04 -3.00 24.90
C LEU A 156 -19.35 -4.38 25.49
N SER A 157 -20.62 -4.76 25.59
CA SER A 157 -21.03 -6.09 26.07
C SER A 157 -20.58 -7.20 25.13
N LEU A 158 -20.69 -7.03 23.81
CA LEU A 158 -20.18 -7.98 22.83
C LEU A 158 -18.64 -8.10 22.89
N VAL A 159 -17.95 -6.97 23.07
CA VAL A 159 -16.48 -6.94 23.28
C VAL A 159 -16.09 -7.73 24.52
N SER A 160 -16.81 -7.57 25.64
CA SER A 160 -16.54 -8.31 26.88
C SER A 160 -16.80 -9.80 26.69
N GLU A 161 -17.87 -10.18 26.00
CA GLU A 161 -18.18 -11.58 25.69
C GLU A 161 -17.09 -12.22 24.83
N LEU A 162 -16.62 -11.54 23.78
CA LEU A 162 -15.52 -12.03 22.94
C LEU A 162 -14.24 -12.22 23.75
N ARG A 163 -13.91 -11.26 24.63
CA ARG A 163 -12.73 -11.30 25.49
C ARG A 163 -12.81 -12.45 26.51
N GLU A 164 -13.93 -12.60 27.17
CA GLU A 164 -14.16 -13.69 28.13
C GLU A 164 -14.13 -15.06 27.45
N SER A 165 -14.73 -15.19 26.28
CA SER A 165 -14.69 -16.39 25.45
C SER A 165 -13.24 -16.77 25.07
N HIS A 166 -12.40 -15.80 24.82
CA HIS A 166 -10.98 -16.01 24.50
C HIS A 166 -10.15 -16.41 25.74
N LEU A 167 -10.38 -15.76 26.89
CA LEU A 167 -9.64 -16.01 28.12
C LEU A 167 -10.00 -17.37 28.78
N ASN A 168 -11.25 -17.77 28.68
CA ASN A 168 -11.75 -19.03 29.28
C ASN A 168 -11.55 -20.27 28.39
N GLY A 169 -10.58 -20.25 27.50
CA GLY A 169 -10.32 -21.23 26.45
C GLY A 169 -10.10 -22.68 26.86
N SER A 170 -10.11 -22.98 28.16
CA SER A 170 -10.07 -24.36 28.70
C SER A 170 -11.47 -25.00 28.92
N ASN A 171 -12.55 -24.20 28.94
CA ASN A 171 -13.92 -24.70 29.10
C ASN A 171 -14.72 -24.55 27.82
N THR A 172 -14.96 -25.64 27.12
CA THR A 172 -15.72 -25.73 25.86
C THR A 172 -17.15 -25.17 25.92
N GLN A 173 -17.72 -24.97 27.10
CA GLN A 173 -19.07 -24.44 27.28
C GLN A 173 -19.19 -22.92 27.26
N SER A 174 -18.07 -22.18 27.34
CA SER A 174 -18.07 -20.70 27.40
C SER A 174 -17.62 -20.03 26.12
N ARG A 175 -17.27 -20.76 25.07
CA ARG A 175 -16.84 -20.20 23.79
C ARG A 175 -18.02 -19.73 22.95
N MET A 176 -17.93 -18.55 22.37
CA MET A 176 -18.85 -18.09 21.34
C MET A 176 -18.80 -19.06 20.16
N ALA A 177 -19.94 -19.57 19.72
CA ALA A 177 -20.01 -20.54 18.62
C ALA A 177 -19.40 -19.92 17.35
N PRO A 178 -18.59 -20.68 16.56
CA PRO A 178 -17.98 -20.19 15.32
C PRO A 178 -19.00 -19.59 14.35
N GLU A 179 -20.16 -20.22 14.22
CA GLU A 179 -21.27 -19.76 13.36
C GLU A 179 -21.78 -18.38 13.78
N ARG A 180 -21.89 -18.14 15.09
CA ARG A 180 -22.32 -16.83 15.63
C ARG A 180 -21.23 -15.77 15.38
N MET A 181 -19.96 -16.13 15.50
CA MET A 181 -18.85 -15.23 15.24
C MET A 181 -18.79 -14.89 13.75
N MET A 182 -19.01 -15.86 12.87
CA MET A 182 -19.12 -15.67 11.42
C MET A 182 -20.27 -14.70 11.09
N SER A 183 -21.46 -14.95 11.62
CA SER A 183 -22.64 -14.09 11.42
C SER A 183 -22.39 -12.66 11.93
N LEU A 184 -21.83 -12.51 13.14
CA LEU A 184 -21.50 -11.20 13.70
C LEU A 184 -20.48 -10.45 12.85
N SER A 185 -19.46 -11.13 12.33
CA SER A 185 -18.47 -10.52 11.44
C SER A 185 -19.08 -10.03 10.13
N GLN A 186 -19.99 -10.81 9.53
CA GLN A 186 -20.72 -10.40 8.32
C GLN A 186 -21.59 -9.17 8.56
N VAL A 187 -22.31 -9.13 9.67
CA VAL A 187 -23.13 -7.98 10.07
C VAL A 187 -22.27 -6.72 10.23
N CYS A 188 -21.05 -6.86 10.75
CA CYS A 188 -20.14 -5.72 10.96
C CYS A 188 -19.56 -5.13 9.67
N VAL A 189 -19.62 -5.80 8.52
CA VAL A 189 -19.01 -5.30 7.26
C VAL A 189 -19.34 -3.82 6.96
N PRO A 190 -20.59 -3.36 6.88
CA PRO A 190 -20.90 -1.95 6.62
C PRO A 190 -20.66 -1.03 7.82
N LEU A 191 -20.50 -1.61 9.02
CA LEU A 191 -20.35 -0.87 10.27
C LEU A 191 -18.91 -0.53 10.61
N VAL A 192 -17.91 -1.12 9.92
CA VAL A 192 -16.48 -0.95 10.23
C VAL A 192 -15.99 0.50 10.19
N THR A 193 -16.67 1.37 9.42
CA THR A 193 -16.30 2.79 9.31
C THR A 193 -17.02 3.67 10.34
N LEU A 194 -17.88 3.10 11.19
CA LEU A 194 -18.61 3.85 12.21
C LEU A 194 -17.81 3.85 13.52
N PRO A 195 -17.56 5.02 14.13
CA PRO A 195 -16.72 5.12 15.34
C PRO A 195 -17.24 4.28 16.52
N ASP A 196 -18.56 4.13 16.65
CA ASP A 196 -19.18 3.35 17.72
C ASP A 196 -18.85 1.85 17.65
N PHE A 197 -18.46 1.34 16.47
CA PHE A 197 -18.15 -0.07 16.22
C PHE A 197 -16.65 -0.41 16.25
N GLU A 198 -15.78 0.58 16.28
CA GLU A 198 -14.33 0.41 16.32
C GLU A 198 -13.88 -0.59 17.42
N PRO A 199 -14.38 -0.54 18.66
CA PRO A 199 -14.03 -1.50 19.70
C PRO A 199 -14.45 -2.94 19.36
N LEU A 200 -15.60 -3.13 18.70
CA LEU A 200 -16.08 -4.46 18.31
C LEU A 200 -15.27 -5.04 17.16
N VAL A 201 -14.93 -4.22 16.16
CA VAL A 201 -14.05 -4.62 15.06
C VAL A 201 -12.68 -5.05 15.60
N GLY A 202 -12.10 -4.26 16.50
CA GLY A 202 -10.84 -4.60 17.17
C GLY A 202 -10.92 -5.90 17.97
N ALA A 203 -12.02 -6.13 18.68
CA ALA A 203 -12.23 -7.34 19.46
C ALA A 203 -12.42 -8.59 18.58
N LEU A 204 -13.19 -8.51 17.49
CA LEU A 204 -13.33 -9.58 16.52
C LEU A 204 -11.98 -9.98 15.91
N LEU A 205 -11.16 -8.99 15.54
CA LEU A 205 -9.83 -9.24 14.99
C LEU A 205 -8.83 -9.79 16.01
N THR A 206 -9.05 -9.58 17.30
CA THR A 206 -8.10 -9.99 18.37
C THR A 206 -8.52 -11.29 19.06
N TYR A 207 -9.81 -11.50 19.30
CA TYR A 207 -10.34 -12.57 20.15
C TYR A 207 -11.05 -13.70 19.38
N HIS A 208 -10.73 -13.90 18.12
CA HIS A 208 -11.38 -14.92 17.26
C HIS A 208 -10.95 -16.37 17.53
N GLY A 209 -9.92 -16.63 18.35
CA GLY A 209 -9.40 -17.97 18.59
C GLY A 209 -8.34 -18.41 17.56
N HIS A 210 -8.16 -19.75 17.38
CA HIS A 210 -6.97 -20.27 16.69
C HIS A 210 -7.00 -20.22 15.16
N GLU A 211 -8.14 -20.15 14.51
CA GLU A 211 -8.24 -20.14 13.04
C GLU A 211 -9.20 -19.05 12.54
N PRO A 212 -8.71 -17.82 12.37
CA PRO A 212 -9.56 -16.68 12.00
C PRO A 212 -10.27 -16.86 10.66
N GLN A 213 -9.69 -17.63 9.73
CA GLN A 213 -10.26 -17.83 8.39
C GLN A 213 -11.54 -18.67 8.41
N GLU A 214 -11.72 -19.52 9.41
CA GLU A 214 -12.90 -20.38 9.56
C GLU A 214 -14.02 -19.70 10.37
N VAL A 215 -13.67 -18.68 11.15
CA VAL A 215 -14.55 -18.07 12.16
C VAL A 215 -15.04 -16.68 11.76
N LEU A 216 -14.29 -15.97 10.94
CA LEU A 216 -14.63 -14.61 10.48
C LEU A 216 -14.81 -14.57 8.98
N SER A 217 -15.75 -13.75 8.49
CA SER A 217 -16.03 -13.65 7.04
C SER A 217 -14.91 -12.95 6.27
N SER A 218 -14.73 -13.32 4.99
CA SER A 218 -13.74 -12.70 4.13
C SER A 218 -14.05 -11.23 3.85
N GLU A 219 -15.30 -10.92 3.69
CA GLU A 219 -15.78 -9.55 3.45
C GLU A 219 -15.48 -8.64 4.63
N PHE A 220 -15.59 -9.15 5.86
CA PHE A 220 -15.24 -8.40 7.07
C PHE A 220 -13.76 -8.05 7.12
N PHE A 221 -12.89 -8.98 6.81
CA PHE A 221 -11.45 -8.71 6.77
C PHE A 221 -11.11 -7.67 5.70
N GLU A 222 -11.69 -7.77 4.50
CA GLU A 222 -11.45 -6.81 3.42
C GLU A 222 -11.96 -5.42 3.81
N ALA A 223 -13.16 -5.33 4.38
CA ALA A 223 -13.74 -4.07 4.84
C ALA A 223 -12.92 -3.43 5.98
N ALA A 224 -12.51 -4.22 6.98
CA ALA A 224 -11.68 -3.76 8.09
C ALA A 224 -10.30 -3.28 7.61
N ASN A 225 -9.67 -4.03 6.69
CA ASN A 225 -8.40 -3.65 6.11
C ASN A 225 -8.52 -2.35 5.28
N GLU A 226 -9.53 -2.22 4.45
CA GLU A 226 -9.79 -0.99 3.67
C GLU A 226 -10.05 0.22 4.58
N ALA A 227 -10.86 0.05 5.63
CA ALA A 227 -11.15 1.11 6.60
C ALA A 227 -9.88 1.55 7.36
N PHE A 228 -9.05 0.61 7.80
CA PHE A 228 -7.77 0.88 8.46
C PHE A 228 -6.82 1.63 7.52
N LEU A 229 -6.63 1.16 6.30
CA LEU A 229 -5.70 1.74 5.34
C LEU A 229 -6.15 3.12 4.84
N SER A 230 -7.46 3.33 4.69
CA SER A 230 -8.03 4.64 4.35
C SER A 230 -8.11 5.62 5.54
N LYS A 231 -7.57 5.23 6.72
CA LYS A 231 -7.60 6.00 7.98
C LYS A 231 -9.00 6.39 8.47
N LYS A 232 -9.99 5.62 8.10
CA LYS A 232 -11.36 5.78 8.61
C LYS A 232 -11.58 5.09 9.94
N MET A 233 -10.62 4.27 10.38
CA MET A 233 -10.65 3.51 11.62
C MET A 233 -9.25 3.42 12.21
N ILE A 234 -9.13 3.46 13.53
CA ILE A 234 -7.89 3.25 14.28
C ILE A 234 -7.96 1.87 14.92
N LEU A 235 -7.00 1.01 14.68
CA LEU A 235 -6.93 -0.32 15.27
C LEU A 235 -5.75 -0.46 16.23
N PRO A 236 -5.92 -1.18 17.34
CA PRO A 236 -4.79 -1.57 18.18
C PRO A 236 -3.84 -2.50 17.40
N MET A 237 -2.56 -2.49 17.77
CA MET A 237 -1.52 -3.23 17.04
C MET A 237 -1.82 -4.73 16.95
N SER A 238 -2.42 -5.34 17.97
CA SER A 238 -2.84 -6.74 17.95
C SER A 238 -3.83 -7.05 16.82
N SER A 239 -4.82 -6.20 16.61
CA SER A 239 -5.80 -6.34 15.54
C SER A 239 -5.16 -6.11 14.16
N VAL A 240 -4.22 -5.17 14.04
CA VAL A 240 -3.45 -4.94 12.80
C VAL A 240 -2.63 -6.18 12.45
N VAL A 241 -1.98 -6.80 13.43
CA VAL A 241 -1.22 -8.04 13.23
C VAL A 241 -2.13 -9.17 12.73
N SER A 242 -3.35 -9.30 13.27
CA SER A 242 -4.34 -10.29 12.78
C SER A 242 -4.73 -10.08 11.32
N LEU A 243 -4.92 -8.81 10.90
CA LEU A 243 -5.15 -8.50 9.48
C LEU A 243 -3.98 -8.92 8.60
N TRP A 244 -2.75 -8.74 9.06
CA TRP A 244 -1.55 -9.12 8.29
C TRP A 244 -1.40 -10.63 8.18
N PHE A 245 -1.59 -11.37 9.28
CA PHE A 245 -1.43 -12.83 9.28
C PHE A 245 -2.30 -13.54 8.24
N ARG A 246 -3.48 -13.01 7.95
CA ARG A 246 -4.35 -13.58 6.92
C ARG A 246 -3.72 -13.57 5.52
N HIS A 247 -2.95 -12.53 5.21
CA HIS A 247 -2.35 -12.35 3.88
C HIS A 247 -0.92 -12.89 3.80
N LEU A 248 -0.32 -13.31 4.92
CA LEU A 248 1.05 -13.81 4.98
C LEU A 248 1.34 -14.97 4.02
N PRO A 249 0.50 -16.02 3.88
CA PRO A 249 0.84 -17.14 3.01
C PRO A 249 1.00 -16.74 1.53
N SER A 250 0.12 -15.90 1.03
CA SER A 250 0.21 -15.41 -0.35
C SER A 250 1.35 -14.41 -0.54
N LEU A 251 1.61 -13.57 0.46
CA LEU A 251 2.73 -12.65 0.50
C LEU A 251 4.06 -13.40 0.56
N GLU A 252 4.19 -14.38 1.46
CA GLU A 252 5.37 -15.20 1.59
C GLU A 252 5.71 -15.88 0.27
N LYS A 253 4.73 -16.50 -0.36
CA LYS A 253 4.92 -17.14 -1.68
C LYS A 253 5.36 -16.15 -2.75
N ALA A 254 4.72 -14.98 -2.84
CA ALA A 254 5.09 -13.95 -3.81
C ALA A 254 6.49 -13.39 -3.54
N THR A 255 6.85 -13.22 -2.27
CA THR A 255 8.15 -12.71 -1.84
C THR A 255 9.25 -13.73 -2.07
N LEU A 256 9.06 -14.99 -1.70
CA LEU A 256 10.01 -16.08 -1.97
C LEU A 256 10.28 -16.23 -3.47
N HIS A 257 9.24 -16.17 -4.29
CA HIS A 257 9.38 -16.21 -5.74
C HIS A 257 10.19 -15.01 -6.28
N LEU A 258 9.98 -13.82 -5.73
CA LEU A 258 10.75 -12.62 -6.08
C LEU A 258 12.23 -12.79 -5.72
N PHE A 259 12.52 -13.29 -4.51
CA PHE A 259 13.91 -13.54 -4.09
C PHE A 259 14.56 -14.69 -4.82
N GLU A 260 13.84 -15.76 -5.13
CA GLU A 260 14.33 -16.84 -5.97
C GLU A 260 14.80 -16.31 -7.34
N LYS A 261 14.03 -15.40 -7.94
CA LYS A 261 14.41 -14.73 -9.19
C LYS A 261 15.62 -13.80 -9.02
N LEU A 262 15.69 -13.10 -7.90
CA LEU A 262 16.82 -12.21 -7.58
C LEU A 262 18.15 -12.98 -7.50
N PHE A 263 18.15 -14.14 -6.84
CA PHE A 263 19.34 -14.96 -6.62
C PHE A 263 19.60 -15.98 -7.73
N SER A 264 18.70 -16.14 -8.71
CA SER A 264 18.96 -16.99 -9.85
C SER A 264 19.94 -16.30 -10.80
N SER A 265 21.11 -16.90 -10.97
CA SER A 265 22.25 -16.40 -11.78
C SER A 265 21.99 -16.29 -13.30
N LYS A 266 20.74 -16.20 -13.76
CA LYS A 266 20.40 -16.17 -15.17
C LYS A 266 20.34 -14.76 -15.72
N ARG A 267 20.94 -14.55 -16.91
CA ARG A 267 21.08 -13.26 -17.61
C ARG A 267 19.79 -12.47 -17.89
N ASN A 268 18.61 -13.05 -17.72
CA ASN A 268 17.32 -12.38 -17.93
C ASN A 268 16.61 -12.02 -16.60
N CYS A 269 17.33 -12.07 -15.48
CA CYS A 269 16.75 -11.93 -14.14
C CYS A 269 15.96 -10.63 -13.97
N LEU A 270 16.46 -9.50 -14.45
CA LEU A 270 15.80 -8.20 -14.27
C LEU A 270 14.43 -8.11 -14.97
N ARG A 271 14.30 -8.68 -16.18
CA ARG A 271 13.01 -8.74 -16.89
C ARG A 271 12.03 -9.71 -16.25
N GLU A 272 12.52 -10.86 -15.81
CA GLU A 272 11.71 -11.84 -15.10
C GLU A 272 11.25 -11.28 -13.75
N MET A 273 12.11 -10.53 -13.05
CA MET A 273 11.75 -9.80 -11.85
C MET A 273 10.67 -8.73 -12.13
N GLU A 274 10.81 -7.97 -13.19
CA GLU A 274 9.80 -6.98 -13.59
C GLU A 274 8.42 -7.62 -13.80
N CYS A 275 8.38 -8.74 -14.52
CA CYS A 275 7.14 -9.50 -14.73
C CYS A 275 6.57 -10.00 -13.38
N CYS A 276 7.42 -10.59 -12.54
CA CYS A 276 7.02 -11.07 -11.22
C CYS A 276 6.46 -9.94 -10.33
N ILE A 277 7.13 -8.77 -10.32
CA ILE A 277 6.68 -7.59 -9.59
C ILE A 277 5.33 -7.10 -10.13
N LYS A 278 5.19 -6.94 -11.45
CA LYS A 278 3.98 -6.39 -12.07
C LYS A 278 2.78 -7.33 -11.98
N GLU A 279 2.99 -8.63 -12.17
CA GLU A 279 1.90 -9.61 -12.28
C GLU A 279 1.48 -10.20 -10.93
N SER A 280 2.43 -10.39 -10.02
CA SER A 280 2.17 -11.08 -8.76
C SER A 280 2.20 -10.14 -7.56
N TRP A 281 3.22 -9.31 -7.44
CA TRP A 281 3.49 -8.55 -6.22
C TRP A 281 2.73 -7.20 -6.15
N LEU A 282 2.78 -6.38 -7.20
CA LEU A 282 2.11 -5.07 -7.23
C LEU A 282 0.59 -5.16 -7.03
N PRO A 283 -0.15 -6.10 -7.62
CA PRO A 283 -1.57 -6.24 -7.39
C PRO A 283 -1.90 -6.51 -5.91
N GLN A 284 -1.04 -7.25 -5.22
CA GLN A 284 -1.21 -7.51 -3.78
C GLN A 284 -0.84 -6.30 -2.93
N ALA A 285 0.28 -5.64 -3.23
CA ALA A 285 0.70 -4.43 -2.55
C ALA A 285 -0.31 -3.28 -2.71
N ALA A 286 -0.99 -3.20 -3.85
CA ALA A 286 -2.06 -2.23 -4.08
C ALA A 286 -3.27 -2.47 -3.19
N ARG A 287 -3.54 -3.73 -2.81
CA ARG A 287 -4.61 -4.10 -1.88
C ARG A 287 -4.19 -3.97 -0.41
N HIS A 288 -2.92 -4.22 -0.13
CA HIS A 288 -2.39 -4.34 1.23
C HIS A 288 -1.04 -3.64 1.38
N PRO A 289 -1.00 -2.34 1.73
CA PRO A 289 0.26 -1.62 1.95
C PRO A 289 1.19 -2.24 3.00
N ALA A 290 0.66 -3.06 3.91
CA ALA A 290 1.49 -3.85 4.83
C ALA A 290 2.45 -4.79 4.10
N ILE A 291 2.03 -5.37 2.97
CA ILE A 291 2.85 -6.21 2.11
C ILE A 291 4.05 -5.42 1.57
N PHE A 292 3.79 -4.20 1.10
CA PHE A 292 4.85 -3.32 0.65
C PHE A 292 5.91 -3.11 1.75
N ARG A 293 5.49 -2.84 2.98
CA ARG A 293 6.41 -2.63 4.10
C ARG A 293 7.26 -3.87 4.42
N ILE A 294 6.68 -5.06 4.36
CA ILE A 294 7.43 -6.30 4.63
C ILE A 294 8.51 -6.48 3.57
N VAL A 295 8.19 -6.33 2.28
CA VAL A 295 9.16 -6.45 1.19
C VAL A 295 10.20 -5.33 1.27
N ASP A 296 9.78 -4.12 1.60
CA ASP A 296 10.62 -2.97 1.85
C ASP A 296 11.68 -3.26 2.93
N GLU A 297 11.26 -3.77 4.09
CA GLU A 297 12.17 -4.17 5.16
C GLU A 297 13.06 -5.35 4.78
N MET A 298 12.58 -6.30 3.99
CA MET A 298 13.41 -7.40 3.49
C MET A 298 14.50 -6.90 2.55
N PHE A 299 14.19 -6.03 1.59
CA PHE A 299 15.18 -5.41 0.72
C PHE A 299 16.20 -4.58 1.51
N ARG A 300 15.71 -3.82 2.49
CA ARG A 300 16.55 -3.03 3.38
C ARG A 300 17.54 -3.92 4.14
N PHE A 301 17.06 -5.02 4.70
CA PHE A 301 17.88 -5.98 5.41
C PHE A 301 18.95 -6.61 4.50
N VAL A 302 18.54 -7.11 3.32
CA VAL A 302 19.47 -7.71 2.34
C VAL A 302 20.52 -6.70 1.88
N LEU A 303 20.12 -5.45 1.65
CA LEU A 303 21.02 -4.38 1.24
C LEU A 303 22.10 -4.09 2.31
N LEU A 304 21.70 -4.10 3.60
CA LEU A 304 22.63 -3.93 4.72
C LEU A 304 23.60 -5.12 4.86
N GLU A 305 23.08 -6.34 4.78
CA GLU A 305 23.87 -7.56 4.91
C GLU A 305 24.85 -7.75 3.74
N THR A 306 24.53 -7.25 2.56
CA THR A 306 25.36 -7.35 1.35
C THR A 306 26.23 -6.12 1.12
N ASP A 307 26.23 -5.16 2.07
CA ASP A 307 27.00 -3.90 1.98
C ASP A 307 26.75 -3.15 0.65
N GLY A 308 25.49 -3.14 0.22
CA GLY A 308 25.06 -2.46 -1.00
C GLY A 308 25.44 -3.18 -2.31
N ALA A 309 25.40 -4.50 -2.33
CA ALA A 309 25.73 -5.30 -3.53
C ALA A 309 25.01 -4.77 -4.78
N PRO A 310 25.72 -4.64 -5.93
CA PRO A 310 25.15 -4.07 -7.15
C PRO A 310 23.90 -4.79 -7.66
N GLU A 311 23.82 -6.11 -7.48
CA GLU A 311 22.66 -6.92 -7.88
C GLU A 311 21.42 -6.57 -7.07
N VAL A 312 21.59 -6.31 -5.78
CA VAL A 312 20.49 -5.89 -4.87
C VAL A 312 20.02 -4.48 -5.22
N LEU A 313 20.97 -3.58 -5.51
CA LEU A 313 20.65 -2.22 -5.98
C LEU A 313 19.89 -2.26 -7.32
N ALA A 314 20.32 -3.13 -8.26
CA ALA A 314 19.63 -3.34 -9.53
C ALA A 314 18.19 -3.82 -9.35
N ALA A 315 18.00 -4.80 -8.49
CA ALA A 315 16.69 -5.32 -8.16
C ALA A 315 15.77 -4.26 -7.52
N LEU A 316 16.31 -3.47 -6.60
CA LEU A 316 15.62 -2.34 -5.99
C LEU A 316 15.22 -1.28 -7.02
N GLN A 317 16.07 -0.99 -7.99
CA GLN A 317 15.75 -0.03 -9.06
C GLN A 317 14.61 -0.54 -9.95
N VAL A 318 14.61 -1.83 -10.32
CA VAL A 318 13.50 -2.45 -11.06
C VAL A 318 12.20 -2.35 -10.26
N PHE A 319 12.26 -2.72 -8.99
CA PHE A 319 11.13 -2.64 -8.07
C PHE A 319 10.56 -1.22 -7.98
N THR A 320 11.43 -0.24 -7.77
CA THR A 320 11.06 1.17 -7.66
C THR A 320 10.44 1.72 -8.94
N ARG A 321 10.99 1.33 -10.11
CA ARG A 321 10.43 1.72 -11.40
C ARG A 321 9.02 1.17 -11.59
N CYS A 322 8.82 -0.12 -11.33
CA CYS A 322 7.49 -0.72 -11.44
C CYS A 322 6.48 -0.03 -10.53
N TRP A 323 6.91 0.36 -9.35
CA TRP A 323 6.12 1.09 -8.37
C TRP A 323 5.80 2.53 -8.84
N ALA A 324 6.81 3.27 -9.31
CA ALA A 324 6.64 4.62 -9.83
C ALA A 324 5.71 4.63 -11.06
N ASP A 325 5.85 3.65 -11.95
CA ASP A 325 4.95 3.47 -13.10
C ASP A 325 3.49 3.20 -12.66
N ALA A 326 3.30 2.42 -11.62
CA ALA A 326 1.98 2.11 -11.08
C ALA A 326 1.33 3.33 -10.40
N LEU A 327 2.13 4.20 -9.78
CA LEU A 327 1.67 5.47 -9.19
C LEU A 327 1.37 6.54 -10.25
N GLY A 328 2.21 6.63 -11.30
CA GLY A 328 2.12 7.66 -12.33
C GLY A 328 1.00 7.45 -13.36
N LYS A 329 0.58 6.21 -13.56
CA LYS A 329 -0.62 5.92 -14.34
C LYS A 329 -1.78 6.08 -13.39
N GLU A 330 -2.82 6.85 -13.77
CA GLU A 330 -4.14 6.93 -13.09
C GLU A 330 -4.81 5.53 -13.00
N ASN A 331 -4.00 4.54 -12.65
CA ASN A 331 -4.41 3.17 -12.62
C ASN A 331 -5.21 2.95 -11.33
N LYS A 332 -6.49 2.62 -11.50
CA LYS A 332 -7.43 2.17 -10.46
C LYS A 332 -6.90 1.05 -9.54
N GLN A 333 -5.67 0.59 -9.74
CA GLN A 333 -5.02 -0.46 -8.94
C GLN A 333 -4.44 0.06 -7.62
N MET A 334 -3.94 1.31 -7.59
CA MET A 334 -3.37 1.89 -6.37
C MET A 334 -4.42 2.74 -5.64
N LYS A 335 -5.06 2.17 -4.64
CA LYS A 335 -6.15 2.80 -3.87
C LYS A 335 -5.68 3.79 -2.80
N PHE A 336 -4.37 3.85 -2.48
CA PHE A 336 -3.87 4.52 -1.29
C PHE A 336 -2.86 5.61 -1.60
N SER A 337 -2.79 6.63 -0.73
CA SER A 337 -1.83 7.73 -0.88
C SER A 337 -0.40 7.26 -0.61
N LEU A 338 0.60 7.93 -1.22
CA LEU A 338 2.02 7.72 -0.96
C LEU A 338 2.36 7.67 0.52
N LYS A 339 1.72 8.50 1.34
CA LYS A 339 1.91 8.52 2.80
C LYS A 339 1.50 7.22 3.49
N THR A 340 0.61 6.43 2.90
CA THR A 340 0.21 5.13 3.45
C THR A 340 1.32 4.09 3.27
N TYR A 341 2.03 4.16 2.17
CA TYR A 341 3.16 3.28 1.87
C TYR A 341 4.44 3.74 2.58
N PHE A 342 4.68 5.04 2.62
CA PHE A 342 5.84 5.67 3.23
C PHE A 342 5.45 6.60 4.40
N PRO A 343 4.94 6.05 5.52
CA PRO A 343 4.43 6.86 6.62
C PRO A 343 5.50 7.70 7.32
N TYR A 344 6.75 7.29 7.21
CA TYR A 344 7.91 7.94 7.84
C TYR A 344 8.67 8.87 6.88
N GLY A 345 8.40 8.81 5.58
CA GLY A 345 9.04 9.65 4.59
C GLY A 345 8.59 11.11 4.69
N VAL A 346 9.51 12.04 4.41
CA VAL A 346 9.18 13.46 4.26
C VAL A 346 8.27 13.60 3.02
N PRO A 347 7.05 14.14 3.14
CA PRO A 347 6.08 14.14 2.03
C PRO A 347 6.60 14.82 0.75
N SER A 348 7.36 15.92 0.88
CA SER A 348 7.94 16.64 -0.25
C SER A 348 9.01 15.81 -0.97
N LEU A 349 9.88 15.13 -0.23
CA LEU A 349 10.90 14.23 -0.76
C LEU A 349 10.26 13.03 -1.45
N THR A 350 9.29 12.38 -0.79
CA THR A 350 8.58 11.23 -1.36
C THR A 350 7.87 11.60 -2.66
N ALA A 351 7.23 12.76 -2.72
CA ALA A 351 6.58 13.27 -3.93
C ALA A 351 7.58 13.59 -5.05
N ALA A 352 8.73 14.19 -4.72
CA ALA A 352 9.78 14.50 -5.69
C ALA A 352 10.38 13.20 -6.28
N LEU A 353 10.68 12.21 -5.44
CA LEU A 353 11.25 10.93 -5.86
C LEU A 353 10.27 10.05 -6.65
N SER A 354 8.96 10.19 -6.42
CA SER A 354 7.93 9.42 -7.14
C SER A 354 7.69 9.88 -8.58
N GLN A 355 8.27 11.00 -8.98
CA GLN A 355 8.22 11.43 -10.38
C GLN A 355 9.05 10.47 -11.24
N CYS A 356 8.53 10.12 -12.42
CA CYS A 356 9.29 9.32 -13.38
C CYS A 356 10.41 10.19 -13.97
N PRO A 357 11.70 9.89 -13.71
CA PRO A 357 12.79 10.71 -14.22
C PRO A 357 12.87 10.71 -15.75
N GLU A 358 12.42 9.64 -16.37
CA GLU A 358 12.42 9.44 -17.83
C GLU A 358 11.43 10.33 -18.55
N ALA A 359 10.33 10.69 -17.89
CA ALA A 359 9.32 11.60 -18.44
C ALA A 359 9.78 13.07 -18.47
N ILE A 360 10.88 13.40 -17.79
CA ILE A 360 11.38 14.78 -17.71
C ILE A 360 12.27 15.09 -18.92
N PRO A 361 11.95 16.14 -19.71
CA PRO A 361 12.80 16.57 -20.82
C PRO A 361 14.24 16.85 -20.35
N GLN A 362 15.23 16.46 -21.14
CA GLN A 362 16.65 16.51 -20.79
C GLN A 362 17.12 17.87 -20.26
N ILE A 363 16.66 18.95 -20.88
CA ILE A 363 17.00 20.34 -20.50
C ILE A 363 16.48 20.74 -19.11
N HIS A 364 15.50 20.03 -18.58
CA HIS A 364 14.87 20.32 -17.28
C HIS A 364 15.30 19.37 -16.17
N ARG A 365 16.14 18.38 -16.42
CA ARG A 365 16.52 17.32 -15.45
C ARG A 365 17.37 17.82 -14.28
N LEU A 366 18.18 18.85 -14.50
CA LEU A 366 19.08 19.38 -13.46
C LEU A 366 18.32 19.95 -12.25
N ARG A 367 17.24 20.66 -12.48
CA ARG A 367 16.49 21.33 -11.41
C ARG A 367 15.85 20.33 -10.42
N PRO A 368 15.12 19.28 -10.85
CA PRO A 368 14.62 18.23 -9.95
C PRO A 368 15.73 17.53 -9.18
N LEU A 369 16.87 17.21 -9.81
CA LEU A 369 18.00 16.57 -9.15
C LEU A 369 18.58 17.43 -8.02
N LEU A 370 18.77 18.72 -8.25
CA LEU A 370 19.25 19.64 -7.21
C LEU A 370 18.21 19.80 -6.09
N HIS A 371 16.93 19.81 -6.41
CA HIS A 371 15.87 19.86 -5.42
C HIS A 371 15.83 18.60 -4.55
N ILE A 372 15.97 17.41 -5.15
CA ILE A 372 16.08 16.13 -4.44
C ILE A 372 17.31 16.14 -3.53
N SER A 373 18.46 16.59 -4.03
CA SER A 373 19.69 16.71 -3.24
C SER A 373 19.49 17.60 -2.00
N GLN A 374 18.83 18.75 -2.18
CA GLN A 374 18.53 19.67 -1.08
C GLN A 374 17.60 19.01 -0.05
N LEU A 375 16.50 18.40 -0.46
CA LEU A 375 15.56 17.75 0.44
C LEU A 375 16.19 16.58 1.21
N LEU A 376 17.10 15.83 0.57
CA LEU A 376 17.85 14.76 1.24
C LEU A 376 18.86 15.32 2.25
N ARG A 377 19.58 16.40 1.93
CA ARG A 377 20.47 17.08 2.88
C ARG A 377 19.71 17.55 4.11
N GLU A 378 18.59 18.25 3.92
CA GLU A 378 17.73 18.72 5.01
C GLU A 378 17.24 17.55 5.87
N ALA A 379 16.84 16.44 5.26
CA ALA A 379 16.39 15.24 5.99
C ALA A 379 17.51 14.57 6.79
N VAL A 380 18.77 14.65 6.31
CA VAL A 380 19.95 14.11 7.01
C VAL A 380 20.42 15.02 8.14
N GLU A 381 20.35 16.34 7.95
CA GLU A 381 20.81 17.36 8.89
C GLU A 381 19.80 17.62 10.02
N ASP A 382 18.50 17.38 9.77
CA ASP A 382 17.42 17.63 10.75
C ASP A 382 17.42 16.59 11.89
N ARG A 383 18.50 16.57 12.64
CA ARG A 383 18.70 15.73 13.83
C ARG A 383 17.92 16.20 15.06
N THR A 384 17.17 17.31 14.97
CA THR A 384 16.61 18.03 16.13
C THR A 384 15.30 17.43 16.66
N HIS A 385 14.61 16.60 15.90
CA HIS A 385 13.37 15.97 16.32
C HIS A 385 13.57 14.48 16.59
N GLY A 386 14.06 14.11 17.77
CA GLY A 386 14.06 12.85 18.52
C GLY A 386 13.43 11.57 17.89
N SER A 387 13.21 11.56 16.61
CA SER A 387 12.73 10.45 15.79
C SER A 387 13.95 9.58 15.44
N GLN A 388 13.85 8.29 15.62
CA GLN A 388 14.82 7.26 15.23
C GLN A 388 15.11 7.21 13.71
N ARG A 389 14.83 8.30 12.98
CA ARG A 389 15.00 8.43 11.53
C ARG A 389 16.46 8.80 11.25
N GLY A 390 17.25 7.80 10.92
CA GLY A 390 18.65 7.99 10.54
C GLY A 390 18.79 8.42 9.05
N PRO A 391 20.02 8.84 8.67
CA PRO A 391 20.37 9.14 7.26
C PRO A 391 20.00 7.99 6.30
N PHE A 392 19.97 6.76 6.84
CA PHE A 392 19.64 5.55 6.11
C PHE A 392 18.21 5.54 5.54
N GLU A 393 17.20 6.07 6.25
CA GLU A 393 15.83 6.09 5.72
C GLU A 393 15.69 7.01 4.51
N SER A 394 16.35 8.16 4.53
CA SER A 394 16.36 9.08 3.39
C SER A 394 17.09 8.46 2.19
N TRP A 395 18.22 7.79 2.43
CA TRP A 395 18.93 7.04 1.41
C TRP A 395 18.09 5.90 0.84
N PHE A 396 17.40 5.17 1.70
CA PHE A 396 16.55 4.06 1.31
C PHE A 396 15.40 4.50 0.42
N LEU A 397 14.75 5.63 0.75
CA LEU A 397 13.75 6.26 -0.11
C LEU A 397 14.35 6.65 -1.47
N PHE A 398 15.53 7.24 -1.47
CA PHE A 398 16.22 7.60 -2.70
C PHE A 398 16.54 6.38 -3.56
N THR A 399 16.98 5.28 -2.96
CA THR A 399 17.23 4.01 -3.64
C THR A 399 15.95 3.41 -4.19
N HIS A 400 14.87 3.46 -3.42
CA HIS A 400 13.56 2.96 -3.85
C HIS A 400 12.99 3.73 -5.04
N PHE A 401 13.28 5.01 -5.15
CA PHE A 401 12.88 5.83 -6.28
C PHE A 401 14.05 6.04 -7.27
N GLY A 402 14.81 4.94 -7.53
CA GLY A 402 16.00 4.92 -8.38
C GLY A 402 15.74 5.38 -9.83
N GLY A 403 16.85 5.45 -10.59
CA GLY A 403 16.90 6.10 -11.91
C GLY A 403 17.36 7.55 -11.84
N TRP A 404 17.19 8.20 -10.70
CA TRP A 404 17.72 9.55 -10.46
C TRP A 404 19.25 9.58 -10.39
N VAL A 405 19.87 8.50 -9.88
CA VAL A 405 21.33 8.34 -9.80
C VAL A 405 21.97 8.38 -11.18
N ASP A 406 21.41 7.61 -12.09
CA ASP A 406 21.90 7.54 -13.48
C ASP A 406 21.76 8.87 -14.20
N LEU A 407 20.65 9.60 -13.96
CA LEU A 407 20.46 10.94 -14.47
C LEU A 407 21.47 11.92 -13.86
N ALA A 408 21.81 11.77 -12.58
CA ALA A 408 22.82 12.61 -11.94
C ALA A 408 24.19 12.40 -12.58
N VAL A 409 24.59 11.13 -12.83
CA VAL A 409 25.84 10.81 -13.56
C VAL A 409 25.79 11.36 -14.98
N GLU A 410 24.69 11.18 -15.72
CA GLU A 410 24.52 11.72 -17.06
C GLU A 410 24.70 13.23 -17.10
N GLN A 411 24.08 13.96 -16.18
CA GLN A 411 24.19 15.41 -16.08
C GLN A 411 25.66 15.84 -15.75
N LEU A 412 26.33 15.13 -14.88
CA LEU A 412 27.74 15.39 -14.55
C LEU A 412 28.67 15.17 -15.73
N LEU A 413 28.47 14.11 -16.52
CA LEU A 413 29.29 13.78 -17.68
C LEU A 413 29.03 14.73 -18.86
N ARG A 414 27.80 15.24 -19.03
CA ARG A 414 27.44 16.18 -20.11
C ARG A 414 27.80 17.63 -19.82
N SER A 415 27.86 18.01 -18.54
CA SER A 415 28.17 19.38 -18.16
C SER A 415 29.62 19.71 -18.48
N GLU A 416 29.84 20.72 -19.30
CA GLU A 416 31.17 21.30 -19.55
C GLU A 416 31.64 22.23 -18.43
N ALA A 417 30.70 22.75 -17.64
CA ALA A 417 30.97 23.62 -16.50
C ALA A 417 31.42 22.79 -15.26
N GLU A 418 31.83 23.49 -14.22
CA GLU A 418 32.15 22.86 -12.94
C GLU A 418 30.96 22.06 -12.44
N PRO A 419 31.19 20.83 -11.91
CA PRO A 419 30.09 19.95 -11.47
C PRO A 419 29.32 20.62 -10.34
N PRO A 420 27.98 20.68 -10.43
CA PRO A 420 27.15 21.18 -9.35
C PRO A 420 27.39 20.38 -8.07
N GLU A 421 27.71 21.04 -6.97
CA GLU A 421 27.99 20.41 -5.69
C GLU A 421 26.84 19.49 -5.22
N GLY A 422 25.59 19.91 -5.46
CA GLY A 422 24.40 19.10 -5.12
C GLY A 422 24.36 17.75 -5.83
N LEU A 423 24.81 17.66 -7.10
CA LEU A 423 24.86 16.37 -7.81
C LEU A 423 25.97 15.47 -7.28
N LEU A 424 27.14 16.02 -6.97
CA LEU A 424 28.22 15.27 -6.37
C LEU A 424 27.81 14.73 -5.01
N TRP A 425 27.21 15.58 -4.19
CA TRP A 425 26.69 15.18 -2.89
C TRP A 425 25.66 14.04 -3.00
N LEU A 426 24.74 14.14 -3.96
CA LEU A 426 23.71 13.13 -4.21
C LEU A 426 24.31 11.75 -4.52
N LEU A 427 25.32 11.71 -5.40
CA LEU A 427 26.02 10.49 -5.78
C LEU A 427 26.83 9.91 -4.62
N VAL A 428 27.60 10.74 -3.92
CA VAL A 428 28.37 10.30 -2.77
C VAL A 428 27.44 9.77 -1.67
N PHE A 429 26.33 10.44 -1.41
CA PHE A 429 25.33 9.98 -0.44
C PHE A 429 24.68 8.64 -0.85
N TYR A 430 24.44 8.44 -2.14
CA TYR A 430 23.87 7.19 -2.63
C TYR A 430 24.79 5.99 -2.38
N TYR A 431 26.09 6.13 -2.64
CA TYR A 431 27.06 5.05 -2.48
C TYR A 431 27.62 4.91 -1.06
N SER A 432 27.53 5.95 -0.26
CA SER A 432 28.05 5.99 1.11
C SER A 432 27.08 6.71 2.06
N PRO A 433 25.87 6.15 2.27
CA PRO A 433 24.82 6.83 3.05
C PRO A 433 25.19 6.96 4.53
N GLN A 434 26.06 6.09 5.04
CA GLN A 434 26.46 6.06 6.45
C GLN A 434 27.66 6.94 6.77
N ASP A 435 28.39 7.42 5.75
CA ASP A 435 29.55 8.27 5.94
C ASP A 435 29.20 9.59 6.64
N GLY A 436 30.10 10.04 7.50
CA GLY A 436 30.00 11.36 8.13
C GLY A 436 30.19 12.50 7.11
N SER A 437 29.81 13.72 7.48
CA SER A 437 29.94 14.91 6.61
C SER A 437 31.36 15.11 6.10
N GLN A 438 32.37 14.98 6.95
CA GLN A 438 33.78 15.14 6.59
C GLN A 438 34.24 14.11 5.55
N GLN A 439 33.85 12.85 5.70
CA GLN A 439 34.22 11.77 4.78
C GLN A 439 33.55 11.97 3.42
N ARG A 440 32.25 12.37 3.42
CA ARG A 440 31.55 12.75 2.19
C ARG A 440 32.20 13.93 1.47
N GLU A 441 32.57 14.98 2.17
CA GLU A 441 33.27 16.13 1.59
C GLU A 441 34.58 15.70 0.94
N GLN A 442 35.38 14.84 1.59
CA GLN A 442 36.61 14.32 1.01
C GLN A 442 36.33 13.52 -0.28
N THR A 443 35.35 12.61 -0.27
CA THR A 443 34.95 11.83 -1.45
C THR A 443 34.45 12.75 -2.58
N MET A 444 33.72 13.82 -2.24
CA MET A 444 33.29 14.82 -3.24
C MET A 444 34.47 15.53 -3.90
N VAL A 445 35.51 15.90 -3.13
CA VAL A 445 36.72 16.52 -3.66
C VAL A 445 37.45 15.57 -4.61
N GLU A 446 37.57 14.30 -4.26
CA GLU A 446 38.20 13.28 -5.10
C GLU A 446 37.41 13.06 -6.41
N MET A 447 36.07 12.95 -6.31
CA MET A 447 35.20 12.84 -7.49
C MET A 447 35.26 14.07 -8.39
N LYS A 448 35.34 15.27 -7.81
CA LYS A 448 35.51 16.52 -8.55
C LYS A 448 36.84 16.53 -9.31
N ALA A 449 37.92 16.08 -8.70
CA ALA A 449 39.24 15.97 -9.34
C ALA A 449 39.22 14.94 -10.50
N LEU A 450 38.60 13.76 -10.27
CA LEU A 450 38.41 12.73 -11.30
C LEU A 450 37.63 13.28 -12.51
N LEU A 451 36.47 13.87 -12.28
CA LEU A 451 35.64 14.45 -13.35
C LEU A 451 36.35 15.55 -14.11
N SER A 452 37.14 16.41 -13.44
CA SER A 452 37.93 17.44 -14.07
C SER A 452 39.02 16.84 -14.96
N ARG A 453 39.71 15.80 -14.51
CA ARG A 453 40.70 15.05 -15.29
C ARG A 453 40.07 14.40 -16.53
N LEU A 454 38.96 13.71 -16.38
CA LEU A 454 38.24 13.06 -17.49
C LEU A 454 37.78 14.09 -18.53
N ARG A 455 37.33 15.27 -18.12
CA ARG A 455 36.97 16.38 -19.02
C ARG A 455 38.16 16.91 -19.78
N MET A 456 39.30 17.09 -19.13
CA MET A 456 40.52 17.52 -19.81
C MET A 456 40.93 16.53 -20.89
N LEU A 457 40.95 15.24 -20.57
CA LEU A 457 41.32 14.16 -21.51
C LEU A 457 40.33 14.10 -22.70
N ARG A 458 39.04 14.27 -22.45
CA ARG A 458 38.02 14.38 -23.52
C ARG A 458 38.24 15.60 -24.45
N ARG A 459 38.50 16.79 -23.87
CA ARG A 459 38.73 18.02 -24.66
C ARG A 459 40.00 17.96 -25.50
N SER A 460 41.01 17.25 -25.03
CA SER A 460 42.25 17.07 -25.77
C SER A 460 42.23 15.87 -26.75
N GLU A 461 41.10 15.15 -26.85
CA GLU A 461 40.94 13.94 -27.65
C GLU A 461 42.01 12.84 -27.31
N CYS A 462 42.56 12.89 -26.09
CA CYS A 462 43.61 12.00 -25.62
C CYS A 462 43.08 10.95 -24.64
N LEU A 463 41.75 10.74 -24.50
CA LEU A 463 41.20 9.75 -23.61
C LEU A 463 41.54 8.34 -24.09
N SER A 464 42.25 7.55 -23.26
CA SER A 464 42.65 6.17 -23.55
C SER A 464 42.05 5.18 -22.56
N ALA A 465 42.03 3.89 -22.95
CA ALA A 465 41.61 2.80 -22.07
C ALA A 465 42.49 2.71 -20.80
N MET A 466 43.79 2.99 -20.93
CA MET A 466 44.74 3.03 -19.80
C MET A 466 44.42 4.15 -18.79
N ASP A 467 43.89 5.29 -19.25
CA ASP A 467 43.50 6.40 -18.35
C ASP A 467 42.25 6.02 -17.54
N VAL A 468 41.32 5.31 -18.17
CA VAL A 468 40.11 4.76 -17.50
C VAL A 468 40.53 3.71 -16.49
N GLN A 469 41.42 2.79 -16.85
CA GLN A 469 41.94 1.76 -15.93
C GLN A 469 42.64 2.40 -14.72
N ARG A 470 43.56 3.34 -14.94
CA ARG A 470 44.24 4.04 -13.85
C ARG A 470 43.26 4.80 -12.93
N ALA A 471 42.18 5.30 -13.49
CA ALA A 471 41.14 5.96 -12.70
C ALA A 471 40.34 4.95 -11.85
N ALA A 472 40.08 3.75 -12.38
CA ALA A 472 39.42 2.65 -11.65
C ALA A 472 40.30 2.07 -10.54
N GLU A 473 41.63 1.96 -10.78
CA GLU A 473 42.63 1.41 -9.85
C GLU A 473 43.21 2.43 -8.87
N SER A 474 42.70 3.70 -8.83
CA SER A 474 43.25 4.85 -8.13
C SER A 474 43.98 4.54 -6.80
N PRO A 475 45.15 5.14 -6.50
CA PRO A 475 46.01 4.79 -5.37
C PRO A 475 45.32 5.10 -4.03
N GLY A 476 45.01 4.08 -3.30
CA GLY A 476 44.29 4.12 -2.02
C GLY A 476 43.49 2.84 -1.80
N ALA A 477 43.71 1.83 -2.64
CA ALA A 477 42.99 0.55 -2.59
C ALA A 477 43.04 -0.14 -1.22
N ASP A 478 44.14 0.03 -0.46
CA ASP A 478 44.31 -0.59 0.86
C ASP A 478 43.59 0.14 2.02
N SER A 479 43.06 1.33 1.81
CA SER A 479 42.43 2.13 2.87
C SER A 479 41.06 2.73 2.53
N ARG A 480 40.51 2.46 1.34
CA ARG A 480 39.19 3.01 0.94
C ARG A 480 38.08 2.00 1.11
N PRO A 481 36.91 2.41 1.62
CA PRO A 481 35.75 1.53 1.64
C PRO A 481 35.34 1.13 0.21
N PRO A 482 34.93 -0.14 -0.03
CA PRO A 482 34.58 -0.69 -1.34
C PRO A 482 33.52 0.13 -2.10
N VAL A 483 32.66 0.83 -1.38
CA VAL A 483 31.59 1.65 -1.94
C VAL A 483 32.10 2.83 -2.77
N CYS A 484 33.22 3.48 -2.39
CA CYS A 484 33.82 4.56 -3.17
C CYS A 484 34.31 4.06 -4.53
N GLY A 485 34.85 2.84 -4.58
CA GLY A 485 35.23 2.19 -5.83
C GLY A 485 34.06 1.96 -6.79
N GLN A 486 32.90 1.56 -6.28
CA GLN A 486 31.68 1.39 -7.07
C GLN A 486 31.21 2.70 -7.72
N LEU A 487 31.24 3.82 -6.99
CA LEU A 487 30.90 5.13 -7.53
C LEU A 487 31.82 5.51 -8.70
N VAL A 488 33.12 5.33 -8.54
CA VAL A 488 34.11 5.61 -9.60
C VAL A 488 33.83 4.75 -10.83
N ARG A 489 33.64 3.44 -10.65
CA ARG A 489 33.35 2.51 -11.76
C ARG A 489 32.03 2.85 -12.45
N HIS A 490 30.98 3.21 -11.70
CA HIS A 490 29.71 3.65 -12.29
C HIS A 490 29.90 4.87 -13.20
N VAL A 491 30.66 5.87 -12.76
CA VAL A 491 30.95 7.07 -13.55
C VAL A 491 31.77 6.70 -14.80
N LEU A 492 32.77 5.85 -14.66
CA LEU A 492 33.61 5.42 -15.79
C LEU A 492 32.84 4.60 -16.82
N LEU A 493 32.05 3.60 -16.38
CA LEU A 493 31.20 2.80 -17.27
C LEU A 493 30.16 3.67 -17.99
N SER A 494 29.58 4.63 -17.26
CA SER A 494 28.66 5.61 -17.87
C SER A 494 29.36 6.49 -18.90
N LEU A 495 30.59 6.93 -18.64
CA LEU A 495 31.41 7.67 -19.61
C LEU A 495 31.62 6.84 -20.87
N LEU A 496 32.04 5.57 -20.73
CA LEU A 496 32.31 4.68 -21.84
C LEU A 496 31.08 4.39 -22.71
N LEU A 497 29.90 4.26 -22.10
CA LEU A 497 28.69 3.89 -22.82
C LEU A 497 27.88 5.09 -23.35
N TRP A 498 27.94 6.24 -22.67
CA TRP A 498 27.03 7.34 -22.97
C TRP A 498 27.68 8.52 -23.69
N THR A 499 29.00 8.50 -23.80
CA THR A 499 29.72 9.56 -24.53
C THR A 499 30.31 9.05 -25.83
N PRO A 500 30.27 9.85 -26.91
CA PRO A 500 30.86 9.45 -28.19
C PRO A 500 32.36 9.11 -28.10
N GLU A 501 33.09 9.83 -27.24
CA GLU A 501 34.53 9.64 -27.02
C GLU A 501 34.84 8.36 -26.24
N GLY A 502 33.89 7.88 -25.43
CA GLY A 502 34.03 6.63 -24.68
C GLY A 502 33.86 5.38 -25.54
N HIS A 503 32.98 5.42 -26.56
CA HIS A 503 32.65 4.25 -27.38
C HIS A 503 33.86 3.56 -28.01
N PRO A 504 34.84 4.27 -28.63
CA PRO A 504 35.99 3.62 -29.28
C PRO A 504 36.90 2.84 -28.33
N ILE A 505 36.98 3.29 -27.07
CA ILE A 505 37.88 2.70 -26.06
C ILE A 505 37.15 1.77 -25.09
N ALA A 506 35.80 1.67 -25.18
CA ALA A 506 34.98 0.95 -24.21
C ALA A 506 35.36 -0.53 -24.08
N TRP A 507 35.65 -1.16 -25.22
CA TRP A 507 36.00 -2.55 -25.25
C TRP A 507 37.27 -2.85 -24.45
N GLU A 508 38.35 -2.17 -24.77
CA GLU A 508 39.66 -2.33 -24.12
C GLU A 508 39.57 -1.95 -22.64
N ALA A 509 38.91 -0.83 -22.32
CA ALA A 509 38.77 -0.35 -20.95
C ALA A 509 37.94 -1.30 -20.07
N VAL A 510 36.84 -1.83 -20.59
CA VAL A 510 35.99 -2.78 -19.84
C VAL A 510 36.74 -4.12 -19.63
N THR A 511 37.44 -4.62 -20.63
CA THR A 511 38.26 -5.86 -20.49
C THR A 511 39.36 -5.69 -19.44
N HIS A 512 39.99 -4.52 -19.38
CA HIS A 512 41.00 -4.24 -18.36
C HIS A 512 40.38 -4.09 -16.95
N MET A 513 39.17 -3.54 -16.83
CA MET A 513 38.50 -3.43 -15.55
C MET A 513 37.94 -4.77 -15.03
N ALA A 514 37.59 -5.69 -15.92
CA ALA A 514 37.01 -6.99 -15.58
C ALA A 514 38.10 -8.06 -15.23
N HIS A 515 39.04 -7.70 -14.36
CA HIS A 515 40.17 -8.57 -14.02
C HIS A 515 39.92 -9.51 -12.84
N THR A 516 38.82 -9.41 -12.16
CA THR A 516 38.34 -10.30 -11.08
C THR A 516 36.89 -10.68 -11.30
N ASP A 517 36.50 -11.87 -10.81
CA ASP A 517 35.12 -12.35 -10.94
C ASP A 517 34.08 -11.35 -10.33
N ALA A 518 34.40 -10.77 -9.17
CA ALA A 518 33.53 -9.80 -8.51
C ALA A 518 33.31 -8.53 -9.37
N LEU A 519 34.37 -8.00 -9.98
CA LEU A 519 34.28 -6.83 -10.87
C LEU A 519 33.58 -7.17 -12.18
N THR A 520 33.79 -8.37 -12.71
CA THR A 520 33.10 -8.87 -13.90
C THR A 520 31.59 -8.93 -13.65
N HIS A 521 31.17 -9.46 -12.52
CA HIS A 521 29.72 -9.47 -12.13
C HIS A 521 29.17 -8.06 -11.97
N GLU A 522 29.89 -7.14 -11.34
CA GLU A 522 29.46 -5.73 -11.20
C GLU A 522 29.27 -5.06 -12.57
N ILE A 523 30.22 -5.26 -13.49
CA ILE A 523 30.19 -4.72 -14.85
C ILE A 523 29.05 -5.33 -15.64
N VAL A 524 28.87 -6.64 -15.60
CA VAL A 524 27.74 -7.35 -16.24
C VAL A 524 26.42 -6.83 -15.73
N GLY A 525 26.27 -6.66 -14.41
CA GLY A 525 25.08 -6.09 -13.81
C GLY A 525 24.78 -4.67 -14.31
N PHE A 526 25.79 -3.82 -14.43
CA PHE A 526 25.66 -2.47 -14.98
C PHE A 526 25.24 -2.47 -16.46
N LEU A 527 25.83 -3.34 -17.27
CA LEU A 527 25.49 -3.49 -18.69
C LEU A 527 24.05 -3.99 -18.88
N ASP A 528 23.62 -4.97 -18.09
CA ASP A 528 22.24 -5.46 -18.08
C ASP A 528 21.24 -4.36 -17.71
N GLN A 529 21.55 -3.56 -16.69
CA GLN A 529 20.74 -2.38 -16.34
C GLN A 529 20.65 -1.38 -17.49
N THR A 530 21.77 -1.12 -18.16
CA THR A 530 21.80 -0.22 -19.31
C THR A 530 20.91 -0.71 -20.46
N LEU A 531 20.88 -2.01 -20.71
CA LEU A 531 19.98 -2.62 -21.70
C LEU A 531 18.52 -2.62 -21.26
N TYR A 532 18.27 -2.69 -19.96
CA TYR A 532 16.92 -2.66 -19.39
C TYR A 532 16.30 -1.26 -19.42
N ARG A 533 17.11 -0.21 -19.51
CA ARG A 533 16.65 1.19 -19.54
C ARG A 533 15.78 1.47 -20.76
N SER A 534 14.85 2.41 -20.57
CA SER A 534 13.99 2.86 -21.67
C SER A 534 14.80 3.49 -22.82
N GLU A 535 14.20 3.46 -24.01
CA GLU A 535 14.78 4.07 -25.20
C GLU A 535 15.07 5.57 -25.06
N HIS A 536 14.40 6.22 -24.13
CA HIS A 536 14.54 7.66 -23.85
C HIS A 536 15.80 8.04 -23.05
N LEU A 537 16.44 7.06 -22.38
CA LEU A 537 17.64 7.31 -21.58
C LEU A 537 18.92 6.87 -22.30
N CYS A 538 18.88 5.82 -23.11
CA CYS A 538 20.04 5.26 -23.78
C CYS A 538 19.93 5.36 -25.30
N SER A 539 21.00 5.82 -25.96
CA SER A 539 21.07 5.81 -27.42
C SER A 539 21.13 4.36 -27.95
N GLU A 540 20.67 4.16 -29.19
CA GLU A 540 20.78 2.82 -29.84
C GLU A 540 22.24 2.37 -29.96
N ALA A 541 23.18 3.30 -30.15
CA ALA A 541 24.63 3.01 -30.18
C ALA A 541 25.11 2.47 -28.82
N SER A 542 24.73 3.12 -27.72
CA SER A 542 25.07 2.65 -26.36
C SER A 542 24.49 1.25 -26.08
N ARG A 543 23.26 0.99 -26.51
CA ARG A 543 22.62 -0.33 -26.33
C ARG A 543 23.30 -1.41 -27.15
N LYS A 544 23.69 -1.13 -28.38
CA LYS A 544 24.46 -2.06 -29.23
C LYS A 544 25.82 -2.39 -28.60
N LEU A 545 26.51 -1.35 -28.12
CA LEU A 545 27.79 -1.51 -27.44
C LEU A 545 27.65 -2.34 -26.16
N ALA A 546 26.64 -2.05 -25.30
CA ALA A 546 26.40 -2.82 -24.09
C ALA A 546 26.09 -4.29 -24.40
N ARG A 547 25.30 -4.60 -25.45
CA ARG A 547 25.05 -6.00 -25.86
C ARG A 547 26.32 -6.71 -26.30
N ALA A 548 27.16 -6.03 -27.08
CA ALA A 548 28.41 -6.61 -27.55
C ALA A 548 29.35 -6.92 -26.38
N LEU A 549 29.49 -5.98 -25.44
CA LEU A 549 30.30 -6.17 -24.22
C LEU A 549 29.77 -7.32 -23.35
N LEU A 550 28.45 -7.41 -23.17
CA LEU A 550 27.83 -8.52 -22.41
C LEU A 550 28.07 -9.89 -23.06
N GLN A 551 28.00 -9.98 -24.40
CA GLN A 551 28.26 -11.23 -25.10
C GLN A 551 29.70 -11.72 -24.88
N GLU A 552 30.66 -10.82 -24.87
CA GLU A 552 32.06 -11.14 -24.65
C GLU A 552 32.35 -11.54 -23.21
N LEU A 553 31.95 -10.69 -22.24
CA LEU A 553 32.18 -11.02 -20.83
C LEU A 553 31.41 -12.28 -20.41
N GLY A 554 30.26 -12.55 -21.01
CA GLY A 554 29.53 -13.76 -20.74
C GLY A 554 30.05 -15.02 -21.42
N ALA A 555 30.99 -14.91 -22.36
CA ALA A 555 31.74 -16.04 -22.89
C ALA A 555 32.96 -16.39 -22.01
N GLN A 556 33.34 -15.49 -21.10
CA GLN A 556 34.45 -15.66 -20.16
C GLN A 556 34.03 -16.16 -18.77
N VAL A 557 32.73 -16.04 -18.42
CA VAL A 557 32.10 -16.57 -17.20
C VAL A 557 31.35 -17.87 -17.53
#